data_64e3c11f50c3a3230283b48f3cf09f80
#
_entry.id   64e3c11f50c3a3230283b48f3cf09f80
#
_cell.length_a   1.000
_cell.length_b   1.000
_cell.length_c   1.000
_cell.angle_alpha   90.00
_cell.angle_beta   90.00
_cell.angle_gamma   90.00
#
_symmetry.space_group_name_H-M   'P 1'
#
loop_
_entity.id
_entity.type
_entity.pdbx_description
1 polymer ?
#
loop_
_entity_poly.entity_id
_entity_poly.type
_entity_poly.pdbx_seq_one_letter_code
_entity_poly.pdbx_strand_id
1 'polypeptide(L)'
;MLQLTEVTKSYGDRRALDEVSFAVADGRLTGFVGGNGAGKTTTMRIVLGVLAKDSGSVTLHGAPVAAADRRRFGYMPEERGLYPKMKVREHIVYLAKLHGFSHTDATRRATALLERLGLGERMNDMVEALSLGNQQRAQIAAALVHEPEVLILDEPFSGLDPLAVDVVAGVLHERAAAGAAVLFSSHQLDVVERLCDDLVIIAGGTIRASGSRDALRAEHASHRYELSTATATEWIGSLPGITVATGATDGVSFDAETPDAAQAVLREALARGPVSRFTRVQPTLADIFREVIR
;
A
#
# COMPACT_ATOMS: atom_id res chain seq x y z
N MET A 1 -10.95 13.71 -0.27
CA MET A 1 -10.18 13.06 -1.36
C MET A 1 -9.04 13.98 -1.77
N LEU A 2 -7.81 13.48 -1.75
CA LEU A 2 -6.62 14.12 -2.32
C LEU A 2 -6.48 13.67 -3.77
N GLN A 3 -6.21 14.60 -4.70
CA GLN A 3 -6.07 14.29 -6.13
C GLN A 3 -4.85 14.99 -6.74
N LEU A 4 -4.11 14.26 -7.53
CA LEU A 4 -3.05 14.76 -8.41
C LEU A 4 -3.57 14.70 -9.86
N THR A 5 -3.29 15.74 -10.64
CA THR A 5 -3.67 15.82 -12.05
C THR A 5 -2.49 16.33 -12.86
N GLU A 6 -2.01 15.51 -13.79
CA GLU A 6 -0.93 15.80 -14.75
C GLU A 6 0.34 16.39 -14.12
N VAL A 7 0.70 15.90 -12.92
CA VAL A 7 1.85 16.40 -12.17
C VAL A 7 3.14 15.98 -12.86
N THR A 8 3.93 16.96 -13.29
CA THR A 8 5.22 16.75 -13.94
C THR A 8 6.35 17.34 -13.09
N LYS A 9 7.49 16.65 -13.07
CA LYS A 9 8.72 17.11 -12.41
C LYS A 9 9.95 16.64 -13.14
N SER A 10 10.86 17.57 -13.44
CA SER A 10 12.16 17.31 -14.05
C SER A 10 13.31 17.78 -13.17
N TYR A 11 14.45 17.14 -13.28
CA TYR A 11 15.72 17.51 -12.70
C TYR A 11 16.76 17.55 -13.84
N GLY A 12 17.06 18.74 -14.35
CA GLY A 12 17.80 18.90 -15.59
C GLY A 12 17.08 18.18 -16.73
N ASP A 13 17.79 17.33 -17.44
CA ASP A 13 17.23 16.56 -18.57
C ASP A 13 16.44 15.31 -18.15
N ARG A 14 16.48 14.95 -16.87
CA ARG A 14 15.78 13.77 -16.36
C ARG A 14 14.37 14.13 -15.90
N ARG A 15 13.34 13.60 -16.60
CA ARG A 15 11.96 13.67 -16.15
C ARG A 15 11.73 12.62 -15.05
N ALA A 16 11.49 13.08 -13.83
CA ALA A 16 11.24 12.23 -12.67
C ALA A 16 9.77 11.86 -12.50
N LEU A 17 8.87 12.77 -12.90
CA LEU A 17 7.42 12.53 -13.01
C LEU A 17 6.93 13.08 -14.35
N ASP A 18 6.09 12.31 -15.02
CA ASP A 18 5.53 12.61 -16.33
C ASP A 18 4.01 12.46 -16.28
N GLU A 19 3.31 13.60 -16.18
CA GLU A 19 1.84 13.71 -16.18
C GLU A 19 1.14 12.77 -15.16
N VAL A 20 1.73 12.63 -13.98
CA VAL A 20 1.23 11.74 -12.93
C VAL A 20 -0.16 12.19 -12.46
N SER A 21 -1.14 11.31 -12.62
CA SER A 21 -2.53 11.54 -12.23
C SER A 21 -3.09 10.36 -11.46
N PHE A 22 -3.56 10.58 -10.22
CA PHE A 22 -4.28 9.60 -9.41
C PHE A 22 -4.99 10.28 -8.24
N ALA A 23 -5.86 9.54 -7.57
CA ALA A 23 -6.59 10.00 -6.40
C ALA A 23 -6.31 9.13 -5.19
N VAL A 24 -6.34 9.73 -3.99
CA VAL A 24 -6.34 9.06 -2.70
C VAL A 24 -7.68 9.36 -2.02
N ALA A 25 -8.52 8.35 -1.91
CA ALA A 25 -9.87 8.50 -1.38
C ALA A 25 -9.85 8.67 0.15
N ASP A 26 -10.78 9.47 0.66
CA ASP A 26 -11.01 9.56 2.09
C ASP A 26 -11.51 8.22 2.63
N GLY A 27 -11.08 7.86 3.82
CA GLY A 27 -11.51 6.62 4.46
C GLY A 27 -10.85 5.35 3.93
N ARG A 28 -9.83 5.46 3.09
CA ARG A 28 -9.19 4.32 2.43
C ARG A 28 -7.67 4.33 2.57
N LEU A 29 -7.10 3.12 2.58
CA LEU A 29 -5.66 2.92 2.48
C LEU A 29 -5.28 2.73 1.00
N THR A 30 -4.46 3.63 0.47
CA THR A 30 -3.92 3.56 -0.90
C THR A 30 -2.45 3.18 -0.87
N GLY A 31 -2.13 2.03 -1.44
CA GLY A 31 -0.76 1.57 -1.65
C GLY A 31 -0.14 2.23 -2.89
N PHE A 32 1.01 2.87 -2.74
CA PHE A 32 1.78 3.50 -3.83
C PHE A 32 3.01 2.66 -4.15
N VAL A 33 2.93 1.86 -5.20
CA VAL A 33 3.88 0.80 -5.51
C VAL A 33 4.73 1.16 -6.71
N GLY A 34 6.01 0.87 -6.64
CA GLY A 34 6.95 1.11 -7.74
C GLY A 34 8.38 0.77 -7.34
N GLY A 35 9.23 0.49 -8.31
CA GLY A 35 10.65 0.24 -8.08
C GLY A 35 11.39 1.46 -7.52
N ASN A 36 12.66 1.27 -7.15
CA ASN A 36 13.50 2.38 -6.72
C ASN A 36 13.70 3.38 -7.87
N GLY A 37 13.56 4.67 -7.56
CA GLY A 37 13.65 5.72 -8.57
C GLY A 37 12.44 5.88 -9.47
N ALA A 38 11.32 5.15 -9.22
CA ALA A 38 10.09 5.25 -10.00
C ALA A 38 9.35 6.59 -9.86
N GLY A 39 9.67 7.41 -8.84
CA GLY A 39 9.04 8.71 -8.60
C GLY A 39 8.21 8.80 -7.32
N LYS A 40 8.11 7.73 -6.51
CA LYS A 40 7.27 7.69 -5.29
C LYS A 40 7.57 8.83 -4.33
N THR A 41 8.79 8.92 -3.81
CA THR A 41 9.21 9.96 -2.87
C THR A 41 9.11 11.37 -3.46
N THR A 42 9.40 11.54 -4.77
CA THR A 42 9.21 12.81 -5.49
C THR A 42 7.75 13.23 -5.46
N THR A 43 6.83 12.32 -5.77
CA THR A 43 5.39 12.58 -5.73
C THR A 43 4.93 12.98 -4.32
N MET A 44 5.33 12.22 -3.30
CA MET A 44 4.98 12.51 -1.91
C MET A 44 5.49 13.90 -1.46
N ARG A 45 6.73 14.25 -1.80
CA ARG A 45 7.31 15.57 -1.50
C ARG A 45 6.58 16.71 -2.20
N ILE A 46 6.06 16.51 -3.40
CA ILE A 46 5.22 17.50 -4.12
C ILE A 46 3.87 17.67 -3.40
N VAL A 47 3.20 16.60 -3.00
CA VAL A 47 1.95 16.68 -2.23
C VAL A 47 2.15 17.45 -0.93
N LEU A 48 3.25 17.19 -0.24
CA LEU A 48 3.63 17.89 1.00
C LEU A 48 4.07 19.34 0.76
N GLY A 49 4.30 19.75 -0.50
CA GLY A 49 4.78 21.09 -0.83
C GLY A 49 6.24 21.36 -0.44
N VAL A 50 6.99 20.32 -0.09
CA VAL A 50 8.44 20.39 0.17
C VAL A 50 9.21 20.52 -1.15
N LEU A 51 8.62 20.01 -2.24
CA LEU A 51 9.15 20.08 -3.58
C LEU A 51 8.14 20.75 -4.51
N ALA A 52 8.58 21.74 -5.29
CA ALA A 52 7.76 22.36 -6.32
C ALA A 52 7.61 21.43 -7.54
N LYS A 53 6.39 21.27 -8.02
CA LYS A 53 6.09 20.67 -9.32
C LYS A 53 6.38 21.64 -10.45
N ASP A 54 6.62 21.15 -11.66
CA ASP A 54 6.84 22.00 -12.84
C ASP A 54 5.50 22.30 -13.53
N SER A 55 4.57 21.34 -13.57
CA SER A 55 3.21 21.51 -14.11
C SER A 55 2.20 20.62 -13.38
N GLY A 56 0.92 20.69 -13.76
CA GLY A 56 -0.18 19.94 -13.17
C GLY A 56 -0.71 20.57 -11.87
N SER A 57 -1.54 19.84 -11.14
CA SER A 57 -2.16 20.31 -9.91
C SER A 57 -2.25 19.25 -8.82
N VAL A 58 -2.30 19.70 -7.55
CA VAL A 58 -2.62 18.89 -6.37
C VAL A 58 -3.79 19.57 -5.67
N THR A 59 -4.88 18.83 -5.51
CA THR A 59 -6.11 19.34 -4.88
C THR A 59 -6.52 18.48 -3.70
N LEU A 60 -7.14 19.10 -2.70
CA LEU A 60 -7.81 18.43 -1.59
C LEU A 60 -9.28 18.86 -1.60
N HIS A 61 -10.19 17.88 -1.68
CA HIS A 61 -11.65 18.11 -1.79
C HIS A 61 -12.00 19.09 -2.95
N GLY A 62 -11.29 18.99 -4.07
CA GLY A 62 -11.49 19.81 -5.25
C GLY A 62 -10.85 21.21 -5.23
N ALA A 63 -10.29 21.64 -4.09
CA ALA A 63 -9.58 22.92 -3.98
C ALA A 63 -8.05 22.72 -4.04
N PRO A 64 -7.28 23.65 -4.65
CA PRO A 64 -5.82 23.58 -4.64
C PRO A 64 -5.27 23.54 -3.21
N VAL A 65 -4.32 22.63 -2.95
CA VAL A 65 -3.72 22.47 -1.61
C VAL A 65 -2.86 23.68 -1.26
N ALA A 66 -3.30 24.46 -0.27
CA ALA A 66 -2.56 25.59 0.27
C ALA A 66 -1.60 25.18 1.40
N ALA A 67 -0.68 26.07 1.78
CA ALA A 67 0.24 25.83 2.90
C ALA A 67 -0.50 25.61 4.23
N ALA A 68 -1.66 26.25 4.43
CA ALA A 68 -2.49 26.09 5.62
C ALA A 68 -3.09 24.68 5.71
N ASP A 69 -3.46 24.06 4.58
CA ASP A 69 -4.04 22.73 4.56
C ASP A 69 -3.02 21.66 4.98
N ARG A 70 -1.75 21.85 4.64
CA ARG A 70 -0.66 20.93 5.00
C ARG A 70 -0.41 20.81 6.50
N ARG A 71 -0.92 21.72 7.33
CA ARG A 71 -0.91 21.58 8.79
C ARG A 71 -1.77 20.40 9.27
N ARG A 72 -2.71 19.95 8.44
CA ARG A 72 -3.58 18.79 8.68
C ARG A 72 -3.03 17.51 8.02
N PHE A 73 -1.83 17.56 7.44
CA PHE A 73 -1.17 16.41 6.84
C PHE A 73 -0.20 15.79 7.85
N GLY A 74 -0.22 14.47 7.93
CA GLY A 74 0.79 13.68 8.61
C GLY A 74 1.80 13.15 7.60
N TYR A 75 3.06 13.21 7.95
CA TYR A 75 4.12 12.72 7.08
C TYR A 75 5.11 11.87 7.85
N MET A 76 5.43 10.71 7.29
CA MET A 76 6.52 9.86 7.71
C MET A 76 7.49 9.71 6.54
N PRO A 77 8.71 10.26 6.60
CA PRO A 77 9.76 10.03 5.61
C PRO A 77 10.36 8.63 5.75
N GLU A 78 10.95 8.11 4.67
CA GLU A 78 11.71 6.86 4.66
C GLU A 78 12.90 6.91 5.62
N GLU A 79 13.61 8.06 5.66
CA GLU A 79 14.70 8.28 6.60
C GLU A 79 14.18 8.61 8.00
N ARG A 80 14.88 8.12 9.02
CA ARG A 80 14.47 8.34 10.41
C ARG A 80 14.75 9.77 10.83
N GLY A 81 13.67 10.54 11.10
CA GLY A 81 13.72 11.96 11.44
C GLY A 81 13.49 12.28 12.92
N LEU A 82 13.45 11.28 13.80
CA LEU A 82 13.24 11.52 15.23
C LEU A 82 14.53 11.96 15.94
N TYR A 83 14.42 12.85 16.93
CA TYR A 83 15.56 13.31 17.74
C TYR A 83 16.10 12.16 18.61
N PRO A 84 17.33 11.65 18.37
CA PRO A 84 17.85 10.44 19.01
C PRO A 84 17.90 10.53 20.53
N LYS A 85 18.26 11.72 21.06
CA LYS A 85 18.46 11.99 22.49
C LYS A 85 17.22 12.52 23.22
N MET A 86 16.03 12.41 22.61
CA MET A 86 14.77 12.66 23.31
C MET A 86 14.12 11.34 23.72
N LYS A 87 13.39 11.36 24.83
CA LYS A 87 12.51 10.23 25.17
C LYS A 87 11.35 10.16 24.18
N VAL A 88 10.95 8.94 23.83
CA VAL A 88 9.91 8.70 22.83
C VAL A 88 8.66 9.53 23.10
N ARG A 89 8.07 9.40 24.30
CA ARG A 89 6.86 10.16 24.66
C ARG A 89 7.05 11.67 24.62
N GLU A 90 8.16 12.15 25.15
CA GLU A 90 8.46 13.60 25.16
C GLU A 90 8.52 14.16 23.75
N HIS A 91 9.12 13.40 22.82
CA HIS A 91 9.20 13.78 21.43
C HIS A 91 7.81 13.83 20.75
N ILE A 92 6.96 12.80 20.94
CA ILE A 92 5.63 12.78 20.38
C ILE A 92 4.76 13.89 20.98
N VAL A 93 4.86 14.15 22.28
CA VAL A 93 4.20 15.28 22.97
C VAL A 93 4.67 16.62 22.39
N TYR A 94 5.97 16.79 22.16
CA TYR A 94 6.50 18.00 21.52
C TYR A 94 5.89 18.25 20.16
N LEU A 95 5.82 17.21 19.30
CA LEU A 95 5.21 17.31 17.96
C LEU A 95 3.71 17.66 18.04
N ALA A 96 2.97 17.00 18.92
CA ALA A 96 1.56 17.33 19.14
C ALA A 96 1.37 18.80 19.55
N LYS A 97 2.23 19.33 20.41
CA LYS A 97 2.20 20.76 20.81
C LYS A 97 2.46 21.71 19.64
N LEU A 98 3.31 21.35 18.68
CA LEU A 98 3.53 22.14 17.46
C LEU A 98 2.25 22.24 16.61
N HIS A 99 1.35 21.26 16.72
CA HIS A 99 0.02 21.27 16.10
C HIS A 99 -1.06 21.96 16.96
N GLY A 100 -0.67 22.64 18.07
CA GLY A 100 -1.56 23.47 18.87
C GLY A 100 -2.26 22.76 20.03
N PHE A 101 -1.94 21.49 20.33
CA PHE A 101 -2.51 20.81 21.49
C PHE A 101 -1.94 21.35 22.81
N SER A 102 -2.79 21.40 23.84
CA SER A 102 -2.33 21.64 25.21
C SER A 102 -1.35 20.55 25.67
N HIS A 103 -0.50 20.85 26.65
CA HIS A 103 0.42 19.83 27.17
C HIS A 103 -0.32 18.58 27.69
N THR A 104 -1.44 18.77 28.35
CA THR A 104 -2.28 17.68 28.89
C THR A 104 -2.86 16.82 27.77
N ASP A 105 -3.44 17.43 26.74
CA ASP A 105 -3.99 16.69 25.59
C ASP A 105 -2.91 16.02 24.76
N ALA A 106 -1.79 16.71 24.51
CA ALA A 106 -0.65 16.15 23.82
C ALA A 106 -0.10 14.91 24.53
N THR A 107 0.03 14.97 25.88
CA THR A 107 0.50 13.85 26.68
C THR A 107 -0.47 12.68 26.64
N ARG A 108 -1.78 12.93 26.80
CA ARG A 108 -2.82 11.90 26.73
C ARG A 108 -2.82 11.20 25.35
N ARG A 109 -2.80 11.99 24.26
CA ARG A 109 -2.79 11.48 22.87
C ARG A 109 -1.52 10.67 22.58
N ALA A 110 -0.35 11.22 22.94
CA ALA A 110 0.93 10.55 22.74
C ALA A 110 0.99 9.21 23.49
N THR A 111 0.57 9.18 24.77
CA THR A 111 0.55 7.95 25.57
C THR A 111 -0.35 6.90 24.96
N ALA A 112 -1.61 7.24 24.67
CA ALA A 112 -2.57 6.30 24.08
C ALA A 112 -2.10 5.75 22.73
N LEU A 113 -1.52 6.60 21.87
CA LEU A 113 -1.03 6.18 20.57
C LEU A 113 0.21 5.28 20.67
N LEU A 114 1.13 5.58 21.57
CA LEU A 114 2.31 4.75 21.83
C LEU A 114 1.92 3.37 22.39
N GLU A 115 0.94 3.31 23.30
CA GLU A 115 0.40 2.04 23.79
C GLU A 115 -0.18 1.20 22.66
N ARG A 116 -1.01 1.80 21.80
CA ARG A 116 -1.61 1.12 20.62
C ARG A 116 -0.58 0.62 19.62
N LEU A 117 0.53 1.35 19.46
CA LEU A 117 1.65 0.93 18.62
C LEU A 117 2.61 -0.04 19.31
N GLY A 118 2.28 -0.54 20.53
CA GLY A 118 3.09 -1.50 21.28
C GLY A 118 4.38 -0.92 21.84
N LEU A 119 4.42 0.39 22.10
CA LEU A 119 5.57 1.12 22.67
C LEU A 119 5.34 1.56 24.12
N GLY A 120 4.28 1.07 24.79
CA GLY A 120 3.90 1.47 26.13
C GLY A 120 5.05 1.35 27.16
N GLU A 121 5.74 0.21 27.19
CA GLU A 121 6.87 -0.03 28.10
C GLU A 121 8.14 0.76 27.72
N ARG A 122 8.23 1.20 26.45
CA ARG A 122 9.39 1.90 25.88
C ARG A 122 9.23 3.41 25.76
N MET A 123 8.08 3.94 26.15
CA MET A 123 7.77 5.37 25.93
C MET A 123 8.69 6.33 26.70
N ASN A 124 9.40 5.86 27.73
CA ASN A 124 10.37 6.63 28.50
C ASN A 124 11.82 6.39 28.07
N ASP A 125 12.07 5.47 27.15
CA ASP A 125 13.41 5.22 26.61
C ASP A 125 13.80 6.35 25.64
N MET A 126 15.12 6.56 25.45
CA MET A 126 15.62 7.43 24.40
C MET A 126 15.34 6.82 23.03
N VAL A 127 15.06 7.65 22.04
CA VAL A 127 14.77 7.16 20.66
C VAL A 127 15.93 6.30 20.13
N GLU A 128 17.18 6.70 20.36
CA GLU A 128 18.36 5.95 19.92
C GLU A 128 18.53 4.58 20.60
N ALA A 129 17.92 4.36 21.75
CA ALA A 129 17.95 3.08 22.46
C ALA A 129 16.93 2.06 21.93
N LEU A 130 16.02 2.49 21.05
CA LEU A 130 15.01 1.63 20.47
C LEU A 130 15.61 0.76 19.35
N SER A 131 15.07 -0.47 19.19
CA SER A 131 15.29 -1.26 17.98
C SER A 131 14.76 -0.53 16.72
N LEU A 132 15.25 -0.93 15.54
CA LEU A 132 14.83 -0.32 14.28
C LEU A 132 13.32 -0.33 14.10
N GLY A 133 12.65 -1.47 14.38
CA GLY A 133 11.19 -1.59 14.28
C GLY A 133 10.46 -0.71 15.31
N ASN A 134 11.01 -0.54 16.52
CA ASN A 134 10.43 0.36 17.52
C ASN A 134 10.59 1.84 17.11
N GLN A 135 11.73 2.23 16.52
CA GLN A 135 11.92 3.56 15.95
C GLN A 135 10.92 3.82 14.82
N GLN A 136 10.67 2.83 13.97
CA GLN A 136 9.67 2.91 12.90
C GLN A 136 8.27 3.18 13.45
N ARG A 137 7.85 2.40 14.47
CA ARG A 137 6.57 2.61 15.15
C ARG A 137 6.47 3.97 15.84
N ALA A 138 7.56 4.46 16.44
CA ALA A 138 7.60 5.79 17.01
C ALA A 138 7.47 6.90 15.96
N GLN A 139 8.05 6.70 14.77
CA GLN A 139 7.93 7.63 13.65
C GLN A 139 6.51 7.67 13.09
N ILE A 140 5.83 6.53 13.04
CA ILE A 140 4.40 6.45 12.70
C ILE A 140 3.56 7.21 13.75
N ALA A 141 3.87 7.06 15.05
CA ALA A 141 3.21 7.84 16.11
C ALA A 141 3.39 9.35 15.89
N ALA A 142 4.59 9.79 15.49
CA ALA A 142 4.86 11.19 15.19
C ALA A 142 3.98 11.73 14.04
N ALA A 143 3.77 10.94 12.99
CA ALA A 143 2.92 11.31 11.86
C ALA A 143 1.42 11.32 12.19
N LEU A 144 0.99 10.57 13.24
CA LEU A 144 -0.43 10.36 13.57
C LEU A 144 -0.95 11.19 14.74
N VAL A 145 -0.07 11.67 15.65
CA VAL A 145 -0.47 12.23 16.96
C VAL A 145 -1.42 13.42 16.87
N HIS A 146 -1.38 14.17 15.77
CA HIS A 146 -2.27 15.32 15.52
C HIS A 146 -3.53 14.97 14.74
N GLU A 147 -3.81 13.68 14.53
CA GLU A 147 -5.00 13.16 13.83
C GLU A 147 -5.16 13.76 12.42
N PRO A 148 -4.19 13.56 11.53
CA PRO A 148 -4.16 14.19 10.22
C PRO A 148 -5.36 13.77 9.35
N GLU A 149 -5.81 14.69 8.48
CA GLU A 149 -6.82 14.44 7.45
C GLU A 149 -6.24 13.69 6.23
N VAL A 150 -4.98 13.96 5.92
CA VAL A 150 -4.19 13.25 4.91
C VAL A 150 -2.94 12.69 5.57
N LEU A 151 -2.68 11.40 5.38
CA LEU A 151 -1.51 10.72 5.93
C LEU A 151 -0.65 10.18 4.79
N ILE A 152 0.61 10.60 4.74
CA ILE A 152 1.58 10.20 3.71
C ILE A 152 2.74 9.49 4.41
N LEU A 153 2.95 8.22 4.07
CA LEU A 153 3.94 7.37 4.72
C LEU A 153 4.89 6.77 3.67
N ASP A 154 6.17 7.07 3.78
CA ASP A 154 7.19 6.52 2.89
C ASP A 154 7.81 5.27 3.54
N GLU A 155 7.53 4.09 2.99
CA GLU A 155 7.96 2.77 3.45
C GLU A 155 7.64 2.46 4.95
N PRO A 156 6.39 2.63 5.43
CA PRO A 156 6.05 2.53 6.85
C PRO A 156 6.26 1.14 7.45
N PHE A 157 6.27 0.10 6.65
CA PHE A 157 6.38 -1.29 7.09
C PHE A 157 7.82 -1.84 7.01
N SER A 158 8.76 -1.03 6.53
CA SER A 158 10.16 -1.44 6.39
C SER A 158 10.80 -1.77 7.75
N GLY A 159 11.41 -2.96 7.86
CA GLY A 159 12.08 -3.42 9.07
C GLY A 159 11.16 -3.80 10.24
N LEU A 160 9.86 -3.96 9.98
CA LEU A 160 8.90 -4.51 10.94
C LEU A 160 8.79 -6.03 10.80
N ASP A 161 8.64 -6.73 11.91
CA ASP A 161 8.21 -8.13 11.92
C ASP A 161 6.70 -8.25 11.61
N PRO A 162 6.19 -9.44 11.26
CA PRO A 162 4.79 -9.61 10.88
C PRO A 162 3.78 -9.12 11.94
N LEU A 163 4.07 -9.31 13.24
CA LEU A 163 3.17 -8.86 14.31
C LEU A 163 3.15 -7.33 14.40
N ALA A 164 4.31 -6.70 14.24
CA ALA A 164 4.40 -5.25 14.21
C ALA A 164 3.70 -4.65 12.97
N VAL A 165 3.77 -5.32 11.81
CA VAL A 165 3.00 -4.94 10.61
C VAL A 165 1.50 -4.93 10.92
N ASP A 166 0.97 -5.97 11.57
CA ASP A 166 -0.46 -6.07 11.92
C ASP A 166 -0.90 -4.96 12.89
N VAL A 167 -0.08 -4.67 13.89
CA VAL A 167 -0.34 -3.57 14.84
C VAL A 167 -0.40 -2.22 14.13
N VAL A 168 0.59 -1.91 13.29
CA VAL A 168 0.65 -0.66 12.52
C VAL A 168 -0.53 -0.58 11.55
N ALA A 169 -0.81 -1.66 10.82
CA ALA A 169 -1.94 -1.72 9.89
C ALA A 169 -3.28 -1.43 10.58
N GLY A 170 -3.50 -2.02 11.76
CA GLY A 170 -4.69 -1.74 12.57
C GLY A 170 -4.87 -0.26 12.89
N VAL A 171 -3.78 0.42 13.31
CA VAL A 171 -3.80 1.86 13.62
C VAL A 171 -4.07 2.70 12.36
N LEU A 172 -3.49 2.32 11.20
CA LEU A 172 -3.74 3.02 9.93
C LEU A 172 -5.16 2.83 9.44
N HIS A 173 -5.73 1.61 9.53
CA HIS A 173 -7.12 1.34 9.19
C HIS A 173 -8.09 2.12 10.07
N GLU A 174 -7.85 2.20 11.37
CA GLU A 174 -8.67 3.02 12.27
C GLU A 174 -8.61 4.50 11.90
N ARG A 175 -7.42 5.02 11.50
CA ARG A 175 -7.30 6.41 11.06
C ARG A 175 -8.03 6.64 9.72
N ALA A 176 -7.95 5.69 8.79
CA ALA A 176 -8.74 5.73 7.55
C ALA A 176 -10.24 5.68 7.86
N ALA A 177 -10.70 4.74 8.69
CA ALA A 177 -12.11 4.63 9.09
C ALA A 177 -12.65 5.91 9.76
N ALA A 178 -11.78 6.71 10.39
CA ALA A 178 -12.10 8.03 10.91
C ALA A 178 -12.15 9.14 9.82
N GLY A 179 -11.99 8.78 8.53
CA GLY A 179 -12.14 9.65 7.37
C GLY A 179 -10.84 10.17 6.77
N ALA A 180 -9.67 9.77 7.26
CA ALA A 180 -8.40 10.22 6.66
C ALA A 180 -8.14 9.56 5.31
N ALA A 181 -7.54 10.31 4.37
CA ALA A 181 -6.96 9.78 3.15
C ALA A 181 -5.54 9.29 3.46
N VAL A 182 -5.27 7.99 3.31
CA VAL A 182 -3.97 7.39 3.66
C VAL A 182 -3.26 6.92 2.39
N LEU A 183 -2.08 7.48 2.13
CA LEU A 183 -1.17 7.07 1.06
C LEU A 183 0.11 6.52 1.67
N PHE A 184 0.47 5.29 1.35
CA PHE A 184 1.76 4.74 1.78
C PHE A 184 2.53 4.12 0.62
N SER A 185 3.83 4.36 0.57
CA SER A 185 4.70 3.66 -0.38
C SER A 185 5.12 2.31 0.17
N SER A 186 5.32 1.35 -0.71
CA SER A 186 6.00 0.10 -0.39
C SER A 186 6.60 -0.55 -1.64
N HIS A 187 7.67 -1.29 -1.43
CA HIS A 187 8.22 -2.25 -2.40
C HIS A 187 7.84 -3.70 -2.04
N GLN A 188 7.20 -3.93 -0.88
CA GLN A 188 6.72 -5.24 -0.40
C GLN A 188 5.29 -5.47 -0.89
N LEU A 189 5.16 -6.10 -2.06
CA LEU A 189 3.86 -6.27 -2.73
C LEU A 189 2.87 -7.12 -1.94
N ASP A 190 3.34 -8.09 -1.18
CA ASP A 190 2.55 -8.94 -0.30
C ASP A 190 1.91 -8.17 0.86
N VAL A 191 2.65 -7.23 1.46
CA VAL A 191 2.13 -6.33 2.51
C VAL A 191 1.06 -5.41 1.91
N VAL A 192 1.34 -4.79 0.76
CA VAL A 192 0.39 -3.91 0.06
C VAL A 192 -0.87 -4.67 -0.32
N GLU A 193 -0.74 -5.87 -0.90
CA GLU A 193 -1.86 -6.73 -1.31
C GLU A 193 -2.79 -7.06 -0.15
N ARG A 194 -2.23 -7.28 1.04
CA ARG A 194 -2.98 -7.61 2.24
C ARG A 194 -3.70 -6.41 2.86
N LEU A 195 -3.06 -5.23 2.82
CA LEU A 195 -3.48 -4.08 3.63
C LEU A 195 -4.24 -2.99 2.89
N CYS A 196 -4.01 -2.79 1.59
CA CYS A 196 -4.60 -1.66 0.89
C CYS A 196 -5.97 -1.95 0.30
N ASP A 197 -6.79 -0.90 0.25
CA ASP A 197 -8.08 -0.89 -0.45
C ASP A 197 -7.89 -0.51 -1.92
N ASP A 198 -7.01 0.48 -2.16
CA ASP A 198 -6.69 1.02 -3.47
C ASP A 198 -5.18 0.91 -3.75
N LEU A 199 -4.85 0.86 -5.02
CA LEU A 199 -3.49 0.72 -5.52
C LEU A 199 -3.18 1.78 -6.56
N VAL A 200 -1.96 2.27 -6.53
CA VAL A 200 -1.36 3.11 -7.58
C VAL A 200 0.00 2.54 -7.91
N ILE A 201 0.20 2.09 -9.14
CA ILE A 201 1.47 1.54 -9.63
C ILE A 201 2.16 2.59 -10.49
N ILE A 202 3.38 2.94 -10.11
CA ILE A 202 4.23 3.91 -10.82
C ILE A 202 5.51 3.24 -11.32
N ALA A 203 5.86 3.50 -12.59
CA ALA A 203 7.13 3.07 -13.16
C ALA A 203 7.66 4.12 -14.15
N GLY A 204 8.95 4.43 -14.06
CA GLY A 204 9.60 5.41 -14.94
C GLY A 204 8.96 6.80 -14.88
N GLY A 205 8.42 7.20 -13.73
CA GLY A 205 7.77 8.51 -13.54
C GLY A 205 6.33 8.60 -14.06
N THR A 206 5.72 7.50 -14.56
CA THR A 206 4.34 7.47 -15.08
C THR A 206 3.48 6.49 -14.28
N ILE A 207 2.19 6.79 -14.13
CA ILE A 207 1.23 5.85 -13.56
C ILE A 207 0.94 4.77 -14.59
N ARG A 208 1.10 3.52 -14.19
CA ARG A 208 0.86 2.33 -15.02
C ARG A 208 -0.51 1.73 -14.76
N ALA A 209 -0.96 1.74 -13.50
CA ALA A 209 -2.29 1.30 -13.11
C ALA A 209 -2.71 2.04 -11.84
N SER A 210 -4.01 2.32 -11.70
CA SER A 210 -4.59 2.86 -10.47
C SER A 210 -6.05 2.45 -10.34
N GLY A 211 -6.46 2.08 -9.13
CA GLY A 211 -7.84 1.66 -8.87
C GLY A 211 -7.97 0.87 -7.59
N SER A 212 -9.18 0.36 -7.32
CA SER A 212 -9.35 -0.55 -6.19
C SER A 212 -8.61 -1.86 -6.45
N ARG A 213 -8.07 -2.48 -5.39
CA ARG A 213 -7.40 -3.77 -5.47
C ARG A 213 -8.23 -4.81 -6.21
N ASP A 214 -9.52 -4.87 -5.92
CA ASP A 214 -10.40 -5.88 -6.51
C ASP A 214 -10.71 -5.57 -7.98
N ALA A 215 -10.82 -4.29 -8.37
CA ALA A 215 -11.00 -3.89 -9.77
C ALA A 215 -9.75 -4.22 -10.60
N LEU A 216 -8.55 -3.92 -10.09
CA LEU A 216 -7.29 -4.27 -10.78
C LEU A 216 -7.12 -5.78 -10.92
N ARG A 217 -7.47 -6.55 -9.89
CA ARG A 217 -7.47 -8.02 -10.00
C ARG A 217 -8.46 -8.53 -11.03
N ALA A 218 -9.65 -7.93 -11.13
CA ALA A 218 -10.66 -8.32 -12.10
C ALA A 218 -10.23 -7.98 -13.54
N GLU A 219 -9.62 -6.81 -13.74
CA GLU A 219 -9.11 -6.35 -15.04
C GLU A 219 -7.97 -7.25 -15.57
N HIS A 220 -7.06 -7.67 -14.67
CA HIS A 220 -5.93 -8.56 -15.00
C HIS A 220 -6.23 -10.04 -14.75
N ALA A 221 -7.49 -10.40 -14.46
CA ALA A 221 -7.87 -11.79 -14.21
C ALA A 221 -7.68 -12.64 -15.47
N SER A 222 -6.73 -13.56 -15.41
CA SER A 222 -6.56 -14.59 -16.44
C SER A 222 -7.71 -15.62 -16.38
N HIS A 223 -7.94 -16.30 -17.49
CA HIS A 223 -8.83 -17.47 -17.54
C HIS A 223 -8.12 -18.73 -17.05
N ARG A 224 -7.19 -18.58 -16.09
CA ARG A 224 -6.44 -19.69 -15.51
C ARG A 224 -7.20 -20.35 -14.37
N TYR A 225 -7.15 -21.66 -14.36
CA TYR A 225 -7.78 -22.50 -13.34
C TYR A 225 -6.78 -23.50 -12.80
N GLU A 226 -6.99 -23.91 -11.56
CA GLU A 226 -6.30 -25.02 -10.91
C GLU A 226 -7.28 -26.11 -10.58
N LEU A 227 -6.91 -27.34 -10.92
CA LEU A 227 -7.63 -28.55 -10.60
C LEU A 227 -6.72 -29.48 -9.81
N SER A 228 -7.16 -29.92 -8.62
CA SER A 228 -6.53 -30.97 -7.84
C SER A 228 -7.47 -32.19 -7.80
N THR A 229 -6.97 -33.32 -8.30
CA THR A 229 -7.69 -34.58 -8.35
C THR A 229 -6.72 -35.76 -8.12
N ALA A 230 -7.21 -36.86 -7.61
CA ALA A 230 -6.43 -38.10 -7.42
C ALA A 230 -6.23 -38.89 -8.73
N THR A 231 -6.92 -38.52 -9.81
CA THR A 231 -6.88 -39.22 -11.10
C THR A 231 -5.87 -38.52 -12.06
N ALA A 232 -5.45 -39.28 -13.07
CA ALA A 232 -4.59 -38.79 -14.14
C ALA A 232 -5.22 -37.55 -14.85
N THR A 233 -4.40 -36.57 -15.25
CA THR A 233 -4.84 -35.26 -15.75
C THR A 233 -4.41 -34.96 -17.19
N GLU A 234 -3.73 -35.92 -17.88
CA GLU A 234 -3.21 -35.76 -19.23
C GLU A 234 -4.28 -35.46 -20.28
N TRP A 235 -5.52 -35.87 -20.01
CA TRP A 235 -6.69 -35.64 -20.88
C TRP A 235 -7.11 -34.17 -20.95
N ILE A 236 -6.74 -33.35 -19.95
CA ILE A 236 -7.19 -31.96 -19.86
C ILE A 236 -6.76 -31.16 -21.09
N GLY A 237 -5.53 -31.33 -21.57
CA GLY A 237 -5.03 -30.67 -22.78
C GLY A 237 -5.68 -31.11 -24.09
N SER A 238 -6.49 -32.18 -24.07
CA SER A 238 -7.24 -32.65 -25.24
C SER A 238 -8.62 -32.01 -25.40
N LEU A 239 -9.08 -31.26 -24.39
CA LEU A 239 -10.38 -30.59 -24.46
C LEU A 239 -10.28 -29.29 -25.27
N PRO A 240 -11.32 -28.97 -26.07
CA PRO A 240 -11.37 -27.73 -26.86
C PRO A 240 -11.27 -26.49 -25.97
N GLY A 241 -10.47 -25.52 -26.40
CA GLY A 241 -10.30 -24.23 -25.70
C GLY A 241 -9.54 -24.34 -24.38
N ILE A 242 -8.76 -25.40 -24.16
CA ILE A 242 -7.92 -25.61 -22.96
C ILE A 242 -6.46 -25.68 -23.36
N THR A 243 -5.65 -24.91 -22.64
CA THR A 243 -4.18 -24.96 -22.73
C THR A 243 -3.62 -25.28 -21.35
N VAL A 244 -2.93 -26.41 -21.21
CA VAL A 244 -2.32 -26.81 -19.95
C VAL A 244 -1.10 -25.94 -19.68
N ALA A 245 -1.07 -25.31 -18.48
CA ALA A 245 0.05 -24.51 -18.03
C ALA A 245 0.99 -25.35 -17.15
N THR A 246 2.30 -25.11 -17.29
CA THR A 246 3.31 -25.75 -16.44
C THR A 246 3.51 -24.96 -15.15
N GLY A 247 3.58 -25.65 -13.98
CA GLY A 247 3.97 -25.03 -12.72
C GLY A 247 3.02 -25.10 -11.55
N ALA A 248 2.02 -25.99 -11.57
CA ALA A 248 1.18 -26.25 -10.39
C ALA A 248 1.96 -27.09 -9.37
N THR A 249 1.94 -26.67 -8.10
CA THR A 249 2.60 -27.40 -7.00
C THR A 249 1.79 -28.62 -6.52
N ASP A 250 0.47 -28.65 -6.76
CA ASP A 250 -0.42 -29.66 -6.18
C ASP A 250 -1.65 -29.88 -7.08
N GLY A 251 -1.41 -30.29 -8.34
CA GLY A 251 -2.47 -30.51 -9.32
C GLY A 251 -2.09 -30.06 -10.72
N VAL A 252 -3.07 -29.74 -11.56
CA VAL A 252 -2.85 -29.20 -12.90
C VAL A 252 -3.39 -27.77 -12.98
N SER A 253 -2.58 -26.87 -13.56
CA SER A 253 -2.99 -25.52 -13.92
C SER A 253 -3.26 -25.47 -15.44
N PHE A 254 -4.35 -24.82 -15.84
CA PHE A 254 -4.72 -24.68 -17.24
C PHE A 254 -5.40 -23.35 -17.50
N ASP A 255 -5.23 -22.85 -18.71
CA ASP A 255 -5.96 -21.69 -19.22
C ASP A 255 -7.16 -22.18 -20.05
N ALA A 256 -8.33 -21.58 -19.81
CA ALA A 256 -9.55 -21.89 -20.54
C ALA A 256 -9.98 -20.66 -21.37
N GLU A 257 -10.26 -20.82 -22.65
CA GLU A 257 -10.70 -19.71 -23.51
C GLU A 257 -12.03 -19.09 -23.07
N THR A 258 -12.88 -19.92 -22.46
CA THR A 258 -14.20 -19.48 -21.96
C THR A 258 -14.50 -20.13 -20.60
N PRO A 259 -15.39 -19.51 -19.79
CA PRO A 259 -15.86 -20.15 -18.56
C PRO A 259 -16.51 -21.51 -18.78
N ASP A 260 -17.18 -21.72 -19.93
CA ASP A 260 -17.83 -22.98 -20.26
C ASP A 260 -16.81 -24.11 -20.55
N ALA A 261 -15.67 -23.77 -21.16
CA ALA A 261 -14.56 -24.69 -21.34
C ALA A 261 -13.99 -25.16 -19.98
N ALA A 262 -13.83 -24.22 -19.02
CA ALA A 262 -13.41 -24.58 -17.67
C ALA A 262 -14.43 -25.49 -16.96
N GLN A 263 -15.73 -25.22 -17.12
CA GLN A 263 -16.78 -26.07 -16.57
C GLN A 263 -16.82 -27.47 -17.24
N ALA A 264 -16.42 -27.57 -18.51
CA ALA A 264 -16.29 -28.89 -19.17
C ALA A 264 -15.16 -29.70 -18.54
N VAL A 265 -14.02 -29.07 -18.21
CA VAL A 265 -12.92 -29.71 -17.47
C VAL A 265 -13.42 -30.24 -16.11
N LEU A 266 -14.16 -29.43 -15.36
CA LEU A 266 -14.67 -29.83 -14.04
C LEU A 266 -15.63 -31.00 -14.14
N ARG A 267 -16.57 -31.01 -15.11
CA ARG A 267 -17.52 -32.12 -15.33
C ARG A 267 -16.79 -33.41 -15.67
N GLU A 268 -15.82 -33.34 -16.57
CA GLU A 268 -15.04 -34.52 -16.96
C GLU A 268 -14.17 -35.05 -15.81
N ALA A 269 -13.58 -34.14 -15.00
CA ALA A 269 -12.82 -34.53 -13.81
C ALA A 269 -13.68 -35.25 -12.79
N LEU A 270 -14.90 -34.78 -12.50
CA LEU A 270 -15.85 -35.39 -11.59
C LEU A 270 -16.33 -36.76 -12.09
N ALA A 271 -16.46 -36.93 -13.41
CA ALA A 271 -16.81 -38.24 -14.00
C ALA A 271 -15.69 -39.30 -13.84
N ARG A 272 -14.43 -38.84 -13.77
CA ARG A 272 -13.24 -39.69 -13.65
C ARG A 272 -12.87 -40.02 -12.21
N GLY A 273 -13.27 -39.17 -11.25
CA GLY A 273 -13.00 -39.43 -9.83
C GLY A 273 -13.19 -38.19 -8.94
N PRO A 274 -12.78 -38.29 -7.68
CA PRO A 274 -12.98 -37.22 -6.72
C PRO A 274 -12.10 -36.00 -7.07
N VAL A 275 -12.72 -34.80 -7.08
CA VAL A 275 -12.06 -33.50 -7.21
C VAL A 275 -11.97 -32.90 -5.83
N SER A 276 -10.74 -32.63 -5.37
CA SER A 276 -10.48 -31.98 -4.08
C SER A 276 -10.47 -30.48 -4.17
N ARG A 277 -10.09 -29.91 -5.34
CA ARG A 277 -10.04 -28.47 -5.57
C ARG A 277 -10.31 -28.16 -7.03
N PHE A 278 -11.13 -27.14 -7.27
CA PHE A 278 -11.28 -26.47 -8.55
C PHE A 278 -11.46 -24.98 -8.29
N THR A 279 -10.51 -24.19 -8.73
CA THR A 279 -10.52 -22.74 -8.45
C THR A 279 -10.01 -21.94 -9.65
N ARG A 280 -10.60 -20.77 -9.88
CA ARG A 280 -10.03 -19.79 -10.80
C ARG A 280 -8.87 -19.09 -10.11
N VAL A 281 -7.71 -19.07 -10.74
CA VAL A 281 -6.52 -18.38 -10.22
C VAL A 281 -6.74 -16.88 -10.38
N GLN A 282 -6.74 -16.17 -9.27
CA GLN A 282 -6.72 -14.73 -9.29
C GLN A 282 -5.26 -14.25 -9.33
N PRO A 283 -4.91 -13.26 -10.17
CA PRO A 283 -3.56 -12.74 -10.22
C PRO A 283 -3.19 -12.10 -8.87
N THR A 284 -1.99 -12.36 -8.44
CA THR A 284 -1.42 -11.64 -7.30
C THR A 284 -1.06 -10.22 -7.72
N LEU A 285 -0.92 -9.33 -6.75
CA LEU A 285 -0.42 -7.98 -7.04
C LEU A 285 0.97 -8.02 -7.69
N ALA A 286 1.79 -9.00 -7.35
CA ALA A 286 3.09 -9.22 -7.97
C ALA A 286 2.99 -9.61 -9.45
N ASP A 287 1.95 -10.35 -9.84
CA ASP A 287 1.69 -10.69 -11.25
C ASP A 287 1.27 -9.44 -12.03
N ILE A 288 0.29 -8.68 -11.50
CA ILE A 288 -0.17 -7.42 -12.07
C ILE A 288 0.99 -6.45 -12.22
N PHE A 289 1.78 -6.27 -11.16
CA PHE A 289 2.95 -5.39 -11.18
C PHE A 289 3.94 -5.77 -12.28
N ARG A 290 4.27 -7.07 -12.43
CA ARG A 290 5.18 -7.54 -13.49
C ARG A 290 4.61 -7.34 -14.90
N GLU A 291 3.30 -7.42 -15.07
CA GLU A 291 2.63 -7.21 -16.35
C GLU A 291 2.66 -5.74 -16.77
N VAL A 292 2.28 -4.81 -15.87
CA VAL A 292 2.11 -3.39 -16.21
C VAL A 292 3.44 -2.60 -16.30
N ILE A 293 4.56 -3.14 -15.79
CA ILE A 293 5.87 -2.48 -15.88
C ILE A 293 6.75 -2.99 -17.03
N ARG A 294 6.30 -4.02 -17.77
CA ARG A 294 6.96 -4.48 -19.00
C ARG A 294 6.75 -3.48 -20.13
#